data_4fe6660fa2ec5842ee04c7e4db857b01
#
_entry.id   4fe6660fa2ec5842ee04c7e4db857b01
#
_cell.length_a   1.000
_cell.length_b   1.000
_cell.length_c   1.000
_cell.angle_alpha   90.00
_cell.angle_beta   90.00
_cell.angle_gamma   90.00
#
_symmetry.space_group_name_H-M   'P 1'
#
loop_
_entity.id
_entity.type
_entity.pdbx_description
1 polymer ?
#
loop_
_entity_poly.entity_id
_entity_poly.type
_entity_poly.pdbx_seq_one_letter_code
_entity_poly.pdbx_strand_id
1 'polypeptide(L)'
;MPPFSMEVNMNKEKRMIGDYEILTSIRVGKHEIVLAENPDAVQYERFLCGYVENNGVFERMTECAASDSYADVATLFGERIAEKAEEAQKGFEREKEIVGDNREMKANECEPITENDLLKGKVVVIRGDSLRSEFRRVAHQIYLCVGSFGSQPNARGRSCFCRSLYDGHDVTFQRQDILGTYPTEKLPEWAANGLKEALAKEKRDRGDRLWLNTKNVR
;
A
#
# COMPACT_ATOMS: atom_id res chain seq x y z
N MET A 1 34.49 -28.07 19.87
CA MET A 1 33.33 -27.31 19.38
C MET A 1 33.24 -26.03 20.18
N PRO A 2 33.42 -24.83 19.61
CA PRO A 2 33.23 -23.59 20.34
C PRO A 2 31.72 -23.37 20.55
N PRO A 3 31.32 -22.74 21.67
CA PRO A 3 29.90 -22.44 21.93
C PRO A 3 29.41 -21.37 20.95
N PHE A 4 28.25 -21.62 20.39
CA PHE A 4 27.52 -20.69 19.55
C PHE A 4 27.06 -19.51 20.44
N SER A 5 27.83 -18.43 20.44
CA SER A 5 27.38 -17.17 21.05
C SER A 5 26.41 -16.49 20.09
N MET A 6 25.11 -16.56 20.41
CA MET A 6 24.13 -15.64 19.85
C MET A 6 24.47 -14.24 20.38
N GLU A 7 25.14 -13.44 19.57
CA GLU A 7 25.14 -12.00 19.76
C GLU A 7 23.72 -11.51 19.45
N VAL A 8 22.95 -11.27 20.51
CA VAL A 8 21.70 -10.52 20.44
C VAL A 8 22.09 -9.09 20.11
N ASN A 9 21.86 -8.68 18.88
CA ASN A 9 22.11 -7.32 18.41
C ASN A 9 21.10 -6.37 19.12
N MET A 10 21.50 -5.86 20.30
CA MET A 10 20.72 -5.00 21.21
C MET A 10 20.76 -3.53 20.78
N ASN A 11 20.42 -3.21 19.52
CA ASN A 11 20.18 -1.81 19.15
C ASN A 11 19.20 -1.71 17.97
N LYS A 12 18.05 -2.37 18.05
CA LYS A 12 16.91 -2.06 17.20
C LYS A 12 16.18 -0.91 17.89
N GLU A 13 16.15 0.26 17.28
CA GLU A 13 15.30 1.37 17.75
C GLU A 13 13.89 0.81 18.00
N LYS A 14 13.39 1.01 19.24
CA LYS A 14 12.07 0.57 19.64
C LYS A 14 11.04 1.35 18.85
N ARG A 15 10.18 0.65 18.12
CA ARG A 15 9.07 1.30 17.40
C ARG A 15 7.98 1.63 18.40
N MET A 16 7.69 2.91 18.53
CA MET A 16 6.66 3.44 19.43
C MET A 16 5.45 3.91 18.63
N ILE A 17 4.26 3.68 19.14
CA ILE A 17 3.02 4.34 18.68
C ILE A 17 2.30 4.89 19.91
N GLY A 18 2.25 6.23 20.03
CA GLY A 18 1.86 6.86 21.28
C GLY A 18 2.80 6.42 22.40
N ASP A 19 2.22 5.99 23.53
CA ASP A 19 2.95 5.52 24.71
C ASP A 19 3.25 4.01 24.69
N TYR A 20 2.92 3.32 23.61
CA TYR A 20 3.10 1.87 23.48
C TYR A 20 4.32 1.50 22.65
N GLU A 21 5.16 0.60 23.19
CA GLU A 21 6.22 -0.07 22.45
C GLU A 21 5.64 -1.25 21.67
N ILE A 22 5.87 -1.31 20.35
CA ILE A 22 5.45 -2.44 19.53
C ILE A 22 6.38 -3.62 19.81
N LEU A 23 5.84 -4.66 20.46
CA LEU A 23 6.56 -5.91 20.73
C LEU A 23 6.70 -6.78 19.50
N THR A 24 5.63 -6.85 18.70
CA THR A 24 5.61 -7.58 17.41
C THR A 24 4.56 -6.99 16.47
N SER A 25 4.81 -7.14 15.17
CA SER A 25 3.85 -6.79 14.14
C SER A 25 3.84 -7.81 13.02
N ILE A 26 2.68 -8.06 12.43
CA ILE A 26 2.51 -8.89 11.25
C ILE A 26 1.69 -8.13 10.22
N ARG A 27 2.12 -8.16 8.96
CA ARG A 27 1.36 -7.61 7.84
C ARG A 27 0.66 -8.74 7.11
N VAL A 28 -0.66 -8.62 6.97
CA VAL A 28 -1.50 -9.53 6.20
C VAL A 28 -2.32 -8.70 5.23
N GLY A 29 -2.12 -8.92 3.93
CA GLY A 29 -2.74 -8.09 2.91
C GLY A 29 -2.40 -6.61 3.11
N LYS A 30 -3.40 -5.75 3.21
CA LYS A 30 -3.23 -4.29 3.41
C LYS A 30 -3.10 -3.90 4.89
N HIS A 31 -3.33 -4.82 5.81
CA HIS A 31 -3.38 -4.55 7.25
C HIS A 31 -2.04 -4.86 7.93
N GLU A 32 -1.64 -4.03 8.86
CA GLU A 32 -0.57 -4.31 9.82
C GLU A 32 -1.22 -4.48 11.19
N ILE A 33 -1.06 -5.66 11.79
CA ILE A 33 -1.58 -6.01 13.09
C ILE A 33 -0.42 -5.94 14.06
N VAL A 34 -0.61 -5.32 15.21
CA VAL A 34 0.44 -5.13 16.22
C VAL A 34 -0.01 -5.66 17.57
N LEU A 35 0.96 -6.18 18.32
CA LEU A 35 0.92 -6.42 19.76
C LEU A 35 1.93 -5.46 20.40
N ALA A 36 1.48 -4.67 21.37
CA ALA A 36 2.27 -3.62 21.97
C ALA A 36 2.13 -3.62 23.49
N GLU A 37 3.08 -3.01 24.18
CA GLU A 37 3.12 -2.88 25.65
C GLU A 37 3.41 -1.44 26.06
N ASN A 38 2.69 -0.97 27.08
CA ASN A 38 3.04 0.21 27.86
C ASN A 38 3.23 -0.22 29.33
N PRO A 39 4.48 -0.34 29.82
CA PRO A 39 4.72 -0.77 31.20
C PRO A 39 4.24 0.24 32.25
N ASP A 40 4.07 1.51 31.86
CA ASP A 40 3.63 2.61 32.72
C ASP A 40 2.12 2.87 32.63
N ALA A 41 1.39 2.03 31.86
CA ALA A 41 -0.06 2.18 31.72
C ALA A 41 -0.78 1.96 33.04
N VAL A 42 -1.91 2.64 33.18
CA VAL A 42 -2.85 2.40 34.28
C VAL A 42 -3.49 1.02 34.13
N GLN A 43 -4.13 0.55 35.17
CA GLN A 43 -4.76 -0.77 35.26
C GLN A 43 -5.64 -1.07 34.03
N TYR A 44 -5.55 -2.30 33.53
CA TYR A 44 -6.26 -2.86 32.34
C TYR A 44 -5.78 -2.39 30.95
N GLU A 45 -4.68 -1.66 30.85
CA GLU A 45 -4.21 -1.12 29.58
C GLU A 45 -2.73 -1.46 29.25
N ARG A 46 -2.11 -2.37 30.01
CA ARG A 46 -0.68 -2.65 29.86
C ARG A 46 -0.33 -3.22 28.48
N PHE A 47 -1.10 -4.19 28.00
CA PHE A 47 -0.90 -4.79 26.68
C PHE A 47 -2.02 -4.38 25.74
N LEU A 48 -1.70 -4.19 24.45
CA LEU A 48 -2.62 -3.69 23.46
C LEU A 48 -2.44 -4.45 22.14
N CYS A 49 -3.56 -4.80 21.51
CA CYS A 49 -3.61 -5.27 20.13
C CYS A 49 -4.43 -4.30 19.28
N GLY A 50 -3.91 -3.92 18.12
CA GLY A 50 -4.59 -3.00 17.19
C GLY A 50 -4.11 -3.17 15.76
N TYR A 51 -4.75 -2.44 14.85
CA TYR A 51 -4.25 -2.25 13.50
C TYR A 51 -3.48 -0.96 13.41
N VAL A 52 -2.41 -0.95 12.61
CA VAL A 52 -1.67 0.26 12.29
C VAL A 52 -2.08 0.76 10.92
N GLU A 53 -2.57 1.99 10.87
CA GLU A 53 -2.80 2.74 9.64
C GLU A 53 -1.68 3.75 9.47
N ASN A 54 -1.05 3.72 8.29
CA ASN A 54 -0.01 4.66 7.91
C ASN A 54 -0.42 5.38 6.63
N ASN A 55 -0.57 6.69 6.70
CA ASN A 55 -0.92 7.54 5.54
C ASN A 55 0.30 8.25 4.92
N GLY A 56 1.51 7.86 5.30
CA GLY A 56 2.77 8.47 4.85
C GLY A 56 3.17 9.75 5.58
N VAL A 57 2.32 10.28 6.47
CA VAL A 57 2.57 11.47 7.30
C VAL A 57 2.63 11.08 8.77
N PHE A 58 1.71 10.26 9.21
CA PHE A 58 1.65 9.75 10.58
C PHE A 58 1.14 8.30 10.61
N GLU A 59 1.49 7.60 11.66
CA GLU A 59 0.96 6.29 12.02
C GLU A 59 -0.04 6.45 13.15
N ARG A 60 -1.15 5.74 13.07
CA ARG A 60 -2.13 5.64 14.14
C ARG A 60 -2.57 4.21 14.34
N MET A 61 -2.97 3.88 15.57
CA MET A 61 -3.63 2.62 15.86
C MET A 61 -5.15 2.78 15.77
N THR A 62 -5.78 1.76 15.23
CA THR A 62 -7.24 1.66 15.13
C THR A 62 -7.71 0.31 15.66
N GLU A 63 -8.99 0.23 16.03
CA GLU A 63 -9.62 -0.97 16.58
C GLU A 63 -8.82 -1.59 17.73
N CYS A 64 -8.32 -0.73 18.63
CA CYS A 64 -7.50 -1.14 19.75
C CYS A 64 -8.31 -1.89 20.81
N ALA A 65 -7.72 -2.97 21.33
CA ALA A 65 -8.18 -3.64 22.54
C ALA A 65 -7.01 -3.82 23.49
N ALA A 66 -7.21 -3.49 24.76
CA ALA A 66 -6.17 -3.52 25.79
C ALA A 66 -6.58 -4.42 26.96
N SER A 67 -5.57 -4.99 27.65
CA SER A 67 -5.72 -5.81 28.85
C SER A 67 -4.41 -5.85 29.64
N ASP A 68 -4.48 -6.13 30.94
CA ASP A 68 -3.29 -6.46 31.74
C ASP A 68 -2.83 -7.92 31.51
N SER A 69 -3.65 -8.75 30.87
CA SER A 69 -3.32 -10.13 30.52
C SER A 69 -2.66 -10.16 29.14
N TYR A 70 -1.36 -10.44 29.11
CA TYR A 70 -0.65 -10.70 27.84
C TYR A 70 -1.27 -11.83 27.04
N ALA A 71 -1.73 -12.91 27.72
CA ALA A 71 -2.30 -14.06 27.04
C ALA A 71 -3.60 -13.72 26.29
N ASP A 72 -4.47 -12.88 26.88
CA ASP A 72 -5.71 -12.45 26.23
C ASP A 72 -5.42 -11.62 24.98
N VAL A 73 -4.50 -10.68 25.08
CA VAL A 73 -4.13 -9.80 23.96
C VAL A 73 -3.38 -10.58 22.88
N ALA A 74 -2.52 -11.54 23.24
CA ALA A 74 -1.87 -12.44 22.30
C ALA A 74 -2.84 -13.35 21.56
N THR A 75 -3.88 -13.82 22.26
CA THR A 75 -4.99 -14.61 21.64
C THR A 75 -5.72 -13.76 20.61
N LEU A 76 -6.14 -12.56 20.96
CA LEU A 76 -6.78 -11.61 20.05
C LEU A 76 -5.89 -11.26 18.85
N PHE A 77 -4.59 -11.10 19.07
CA PHE A 77 -3.62 -10.86 17.99
C PHE A 77 -3.61 -12.02 16.98
N GLY A 78 -3.61 -13.27 17.48
CA GLY A 78 -3.69 -14.47 16.65
C GLY A 78 -5.00 -14.56 15.85
N GLU A 79 -6.14 -14.29 16.50
CA GLU A 79 -7.47 -14.30 15.87
C GLU A 79 -7.54 -13.26 14.73
N ARG A 80 -7.05 -12.03 14.93
CA ARG A 80 -7.00 -10.99 13.92
C ARG A 80 -6.12 -11.35 12.73
N ILE A 81 -5.00 -12.02 12.98
CA ILE A 81 -4.13 -12.53 11.90
C ILE A 81 -4.88 -13.56 11.07
N ALA A 82 -5.55 -14.52 11.71
CA ALA A 82 -6.31 -15.56 11.03
C ALA A 82 -7.45 -14.96 10.18
N GLU A 83 -8.22 -14.04 10.75
CA GLU A 83 -9.30 -13.33 10.04
C GLU A 83 -8.78 -12.62 8.79
N LYS A 84 -7.70 -11.83 8.93
CA LYS A 84 -7.14 -11.09 7.77
C LYS A 84 -6.46 -12.00 6.76
N ALA A 85 -5.94 -13.16 7.19
CA ALA A 85 -5.41 -14.17 6.26
C ALA A 85 -6.52 -14.79 5.40
N GLU A 86 -7.68 -15.10 5.99
CA GLU A 86 -8.84 -15.57 5.24
C GLU A 86 -9.37 -14.52 4.25
N GLU A 87 -9.46 -13.26 4.67
CA GLU A 87 -9.84 -12.14 3.79
C GLU A 87 -8.89 -12.00 2.61
N ALA A 88 -7.57 -12.04 2.88
CA ALA A 88 -6.54 -11.95 1.87
C ALA A 88 -6.62 -13.12 0.88
N GLN A 89 -6.87 -14.34 1.36
CA GLN A 89 -7.04 -15.52 0.51
C GLN A 89 -8.27 -15.39 -0.39
N LYS A 90 -9.42 -15.01 0.16
CA LYS A 90 -10.63 -14.75 -0.63
C LYS A 90 -10.42 -13.65 -1.67
N GLY A 91 -9.68 -12.61 -1.31
CA GLY A 91 -9.27 -11.54 -2.23
C GLY A 91 -8.42 -12.07 -3.37
N PHE A 92 -7.45 -12.93 -3.07
CA PHE A 92 -6.58 -13.55 -4.08
C PHE A 92 -7.35 -14.45 -5.06
N GLU A 93 -8.30 -15.26 -4.58
CA GLU A 93 -9.11 -16.10 -5.45
C GLU A 93 -9.97 -15.27 -6.41
N ARG A 94 -10.62 -14.19 -5.91
CA ARG A 94 -11.36 -13.25 -6.76
C ARG A 94 -10.46 -12.55 -7.79
N GLU A 95 -9.26 -12.14 -7.36
CA GLU A 95 -8.28 -11.53 -8.26
C GLU A 95 -7.91 -12.49 -9.39
N LYS A 96 -7.67 -13.76 -9.07
CA LYS A 96 -7.36 -14.81 -10.05
C LYS A 96 -8.50 -15.06 -11.04
N GLU A 97 -9.76 -15.04 -10.57
CA GLU A 97 -10.93 -15.18 -11.44
C GLU A 97 -11.07 -13.99 -12.40
N ILE A 98 -10.83 -12.77 -11.96
CA ILE A 98 -10.98 -11.55 -12.76
C ILE A 98 -9.82 -11.36 -13.74
N VAL A 99 -8.60 -11.59 -13.26
CA VAL A 99 -7.37 -11.25 -13.99
C VAL A 99 -6.89 -12.40 -14.89
N GLY A 100 -7.16 -13.65 -14.49
CA GLY A 100 -6.71 -14.85 -15.21
C GLY A 100 -5.22 -15.10 -15.02
N ASP A 101 -4.38 -14.77 -16.00
CA ASP A 101 -2.92 -14.86 -15.91
C ASP A 101 -2.37 -13.71 -15.05
N ASN A 102 -2.28 -13.99 -13.76
CA ASN A 102 -1.90 -13.01 -12.73
C ASN A 102 -0.41 -13.09 -12.36
N ARG A 103 0.46 -13.34 -13.32
CA ARG A 103 1.91 -13.34 -13.14
C ARG A 103 2.49 -11.93 -13.02
N GLU A 104 3.72 -11.84 -12.59
CA GLU A 104 4.47 -10.59 -12.59
C GLU A 104 4.81 -10.15 -14.02
N MET A 105 4.55 -8.88 -14.35
CA MET A 105 4.94 -8.27 -15.63
C MET A 105 6.45 -7.99 -15.67
N LYS A 106 7.04 -8.19 -16.84
CA LYS A 106 8.47 -7.99 -17.09
C LYS A 106 8.72 -6.76 -17.97
N ALA A 107 9.94 -6.23 -17.93
CA ALA A 107 10.33 -5.03 -18.67
C ALA A 107 10.12 -5.12 -20.19
N ASN A 108 10.29 -6.29 -20.77
CA ASN A 108 10.08 -6.52 -22.22
C ASN A 108 8.61 -6.47 -22.64
N GLU A 109 7.68 -6.38 -21.70
CA GLU A 109 6.23 -6.26 -21.96
C GLU A 109 5.77 -4.79 -21.91
N CYS A 110 6.66 -3.89 -21.50
CA CYS A 110 6.39 -2.46 -21.33
C CYS A 110 7.19 -1.63 -22.32
N GLU A 111 6.67 -0.45 -22.66
CA GLU A 111 7.45 0.58 -23.34
C GLU A 111 8.35 1.27 -22.33
N PRO A 112 9.69 1.33 -22.55
CA PRO A 112 10.60 1.94 -21.61
C PRO A 112 10.32 3.44 -21.46
N ILE A 113 10.57 3.97 -20.28
CA ILE A 113 10.44 5.42 -20.01
C ILE A 113 11.79 6.05 -19.81
N THR A 114 11.88 7.33 -20.20
CA THR A 114 13.01 8.21 -20.00
C THR A 114 12.65 9.37 -19.07
N GLU A 115 13.62 10.15 -18.65
CA GLU A 115 13.38 11.36 -17.84
C GLU A 115 12.52 12.41 -18.57
N ASN A 116 12.56 12.41 -19.90
CA ASN A 116 11.83 13.36 -20.75
C ASN A 116 10.36 13.01 -20.98
N ASP A 117 9.92 11.85 -20.52
CA ASP A 117 8.55 11.40 -20.74
C ASP A 117 7.55 12.05 -19.80
N LEU A 118 6.43 12.51 -20.37
CA LEU A 118 5.23 12.86 -19.60
C LEU A 118 4.48 11.59 -19.27
N LEU A 119 4.36 11.28 -17.96
CA LEU A 119 3.66 10.09 -17.48
C LEU A 119 2.19 10.36 -17.13
N LYS A 120 1.83 11.62 -16.87
CA LYS A 120 0.44 11.98 -16.53
C LYS A 120 -0.52 11.56 -17.63
N GLY A 121 -1.56 10.82 -17.24
CA GLY A 121 -2.58 10.29 -18.14
C GLY A 121 -2.19 9.00 -18.85
N LYS A 122 -0.95 8.50 -18.66
CA LYS A 122 -0.51 7.22 -19.21
C LYS A 122 -0.81 6.08 -18.24
N VAL A 123 -1.00 4.90 -18.79
CA VAL A 123 -0.99 3.65 -18.01
C VAL A 123 0.47 3.29 -17.77
N VAL A 124 0.82 3.10 -16.50
CA VAL A 124 2.16 2.76 -16.04
C VAL A 124 2.17 1.40 -15.38
N VAL A 125 3.30 0.72 -15.47
CA VAL A 125 3.53 -0.56 -14.81
C VAL A 125 4.56 -0.36 -13.72
N ILE A 126 4.26 -0.83 -12.52
CA ILE A 126 5.14 -0.73 -11.35
C ILE A 126 6.08 -1.94 -11.32
N ARG A 127 7.34 -1.69 -10.94
CA ARG A 127 8.35 -2.72 -10.79
C ARG A 127 7.94 -3.69 -9.68
N GLY A 128 8.11 -5.00 -9.91
CA GLY A 128 7.78 -6.00 -8.91
C GLY A 128 8.60 -5.86 -7.62
N ASP A 129 9.88 -5.47 -7.74
CA ASP A 129 10.77 -5.25 -6.58
C ASP A 129 10.39 -4.04 -5.71
N SER A 130 9.60 -3.10 -6.25
CA SER A 130 9.00 -1.99 -5.50
C SER A 130 7.70 -2.37 -4.79
N LEU A 131 7.20 -3.59 -5.01
CA LEU A 131 6.02 -4.13 -4.35
C LEU A 131 6.42 -5.22 -3.34
N ARG A 132 5.61 -5.36 -2.29
CA ARG A 132 5.76 -6.51 -1.37
C ARG A 132 5.54 -7.81 -2.14
N SER A 133 6.20 -8.88 -1.71
CA SER A 133 6.24 -10.16 -2.44
C SER A 133 4.85 -10.71 -2.78
N GLU A 134 3.89 -10.55 -1.88
CA GLU A 134 2.51 -11.00 -2.05
C GLU A 134 1.69 -10.17 -3.06
N PHE A 135 2.22 -9.02 -3.51
CA PHE A 135 1.60 -8.15 -4.51
C PHE A 135 2.37 -8.09 -5.84
N ARG A 136 3.39 -8.94 -6.03
CA ARG A 136 4.16 -8.99 -7.29
C ARG A 136 3.40 -9.71 -8.39
N ARG A 137 2.28 -9.13 -8.80
CA ARG A 137 1.33 -9.68 -9.77
C ARG A 137 0.75 -8.57 -10.62
N VAL A 138 0.32 -8.90 -11.83
CA VAL A 138 -0.18 -7.93 -12.83
C VAL A 138 -1.32 -7.07 -12.29
N ALA A 139 -2.21 -7.62 -11.47
CA ALA A 139 -3.31 -6.87 -10.84
C ALA A 139 -2.82 -5.68 -10.00
N HIS A 140 -1.64 -5.80 -9.39
CA HIS A 140 -1.04 -4.76 -8.53
C HIS A 140 0.09 -3.99 -9.21
N GLN A 141 0.32 -4.21 -10.49
CA GLN A 141 1.36 -3.51 -11.24
C GLN A 141 0.82 -2.46 -12.20
N ILE A 142 -0.45 -2.55 -12.64
CA ILE A 142 -1.01 -1.67 -13.68
C ILE A 142 -1.81 -0.54 -13.05
N TYR A 143 -1.40 0.69 -13.34
CA TYR A 143 -1.96 1.92 -12.78
C TYR A 143 -2.15 3.00 -13.84
N LEU A 144 -3.14 3.89 -13.64
CA LEU A 144 -3.21 5.17 -14.31
C LEU A 144 -2.36 6.19 -13.54
N CYS A 145 -1.36 6.81 -14.17
CA CYS A 145 -0.65 7.94 -13.57
C CYS A 145 -1.53 9.21 -13.66
N VAL A 146 -2.08 9.65 -12.52
CA VAL A 146 -2.98 10.81 -12.47
C VAL A 146 -2.26 12.15 -12.35
N GLY A 147 -0.96 12.14 -12.01
CA GLY A 147 -0.14 13.36 -11.98
C GLY A 147 0.93 13.39 -10.91
N SER A 148 1.24 14.57 -10.43
CA SER A 148 2.31 14.96 -9.49
C SER A 148 3.62 15.36 -10.18
N PHE A 149 4.56 15.88 -9.38
CA PHE A 149 5.83 16.43 -9.90
C PHE A 149 6.67 15.38 -10.64
N GLY A 150 6.76 14.15 -10.15
CA GLY A 150 7.52 13.08 -10.81
C GLY A 150 6.92 12.60 -12.13
N SER A 151 5.68 12.95 -12.45
CA SER A 151 5.03 12.59 -13.71
C SER A 151 5.37 13.53 -14.87
N GLN A 152 6.04 14.65 -14.61
CA GLN A 152 6.41 15.64 -15.61
C GLN A 152 7.75 15.32 -16.28
N PRO A 153 8.00 15.78 -17.52
CA PRO A 153 9.30 15.69 -18.15
C PRO A 153 10.35 16.45 -17.34
N ASN A 154 11.55 15.89 -17.21
CA ASN A 154 12.70 16.50 -16.51
C ASN A 154 12.35 16.99 -15.09
N ALA A 155 11.44 16.30 -14.43
CA ALA A 155 10.94 16.71 -13.13
C ALA A 155 12.02 16.64 -12.05
N ARG A 156 12.09 17.68 -11.19
CA ARG A 156 12.94 17.66 -9.99
C ARG A 156 12.36 16.79 -8.87
N GLY A 157 11.03 16.63 -8.83
CA GLY A 157 10.32 15.77 -7.89
C GLY A 157 10.21 14.34 -8.42
N ARG A 158 10.14 13.37 -7.50
CA ARG A 158 10.12 11.94 -7.86
C ARG A 158 8.75 11.29 -7.75
N SER A 159 7.83 11.85 -6.96
CA SER A 159 6.54 11.26 -6.65
C SER A 159 5.59 11.29 -7.84
N CYS A 160 4.98 10.15 -8.14
CA CYS A 160 3.93 9.96 -9.13
C CYS A 160 2.67 9.47 -8.40
N PHE A 161 1.57 10.22 -8.51
CA PHE A 161 0.26 9.78 -8.02
C PHE A 161 -0.35 8.84 -9.04
N CYS A 162 -0.70 7.66 -8.59
CA CYS A 162 -1.18 6.58 -9.42
C CYS A 162 -2.50 6.03 -8.89
N ARG A 163 -3.36 5.57 -9.78
CA ARG A 163 -4.64 4.92 -9.47
C ARG A 163 -4.62 3.51 -10.03
N SER A 164 -4.85 2.53 -9.16
CA SER A 164 -4.93 1.11 -9.54
C SER A 164 -6.04 0.89 -10.56
N LEU A 165 -5.75 0.13 -11.62
CA LEU A 165 -6.75 -0.27 -12.59
C LEU A 165 -7.55 -1.51 -12.13
N TYR A 166 -7.06 -2.22 -11.10
CA TYR A 166 -7.76 -3.38 -10.55
C TYR A 166 -8.85 -3.00 -9.55
N ASP A 167 -8.53 -2.17 -8.55
CA ASP A 167 -9.43 -1.86 -7.43
C ASP A 167 -9.67 -0.35 -7.24
N GLY A 168 -9.10 0.49 -8.11
CA GLY A 168 -9.35 1.93 -8.13
C GLY A 168 -8.76 2.72 -6.96
N HIS A 169 -7.92 2.10 -6.09
CA HIS A 169 -7.28 2.82 -4.99
C HIS A 169 -6.18 3.76 -5.49
N ASP A 170 -5.98 4.85 -4.76
CA ASP A 170 -4.94 5.83 -5.06
C ASP A 170 -3.68 5.51 -4.23
N VAL A 171 -2.51 5.60 -4.87
CA VAL A 171 -1.22 5.31 -4.27
C VAL A 171 -0.14 6.23 -4.84
N THR A 172 0.93 6.46 -4.09
CA THR A 172 2.08 7.24 -4.54
C THR A 172 3.28 6.32 -4.73
N PHE A 173 3.83 6.31 -5.94
CA PHE A 173 5.10 5.66 -6.27
C PHE A 173 6.17 6.71 -6.58
N GLN A 174 7.44 6.32 -6.49
CA GLN A 174 8.51 7.13 -7.04
C GLN A 174 8.61 6.84 -8.56
N ARG A 175 9.07 7.81 -9.35
CA ARG A 175 9.27 7.61 -10.80
C ARG A 175 10.17 6.42 -11.11
N GLN A 176 11.19 6.17 -10.29
CA GLN A 176 12.09 5.03 -10.43
C GLN A 176 11.43 3.66 -10.19
N ASP A 177 10.27 3.64 -9.50
CA ASP A 177 9.49 2.42 -9.26
C ASP A 177 8.65 2.03 -10.48
N ILE A 178 8.59 2.90 -11.49
CA ILE A 178 7.86 2.66 -12.72
C ILE A 178 8.74 1.87 -13.69
N LEU A 179 8.30 0.69 -14.07
CA LEU A 179 8.97 -0.22 -15.00
C LEU A 179 8.91 0.32 -16.44
N GLY A 180 7.76 0.90 -16.80
CA GLY A 180 7.49 1.41 -18.13
C GLY A 180 6.04 1.86 -18.29
N THR A 181 5.66 2.25 -19.51
CA THR A 181 4.26 2.49 -19.87
C THR A 181 3.68 1.27 -20.60
N TYR A 182 2.36 1.13 -20.52
CA TYR A 182 1.64 0.04 -21.19
C TYR A 182 0.64 0.60 -22.20
N PRO A 183 0.67 0.15 -23.46
CA PRO A 183 -0.25 0.62 -24.49
C PRO A 183 -1.71 0.31 -24.11
N THR A 184 -2.56 1.33 -24.17
CA THR A 184 -3.97 1.20 -23.76
C THR A 184 -4.77 0.22 -24.61
N GLU A 185 -4.40 0.05 -25.88
CA GLU A 185 -5.00 -0.89 -26.83
C GLU A 185 -4.66 -2.35 -26.55
N LYS A 186 -3.62 -2.59 -25.74
CA LYS A 186 -3.21 -3.96 -25.33
C LYS A 186 -3.73 -4.35 -23.94
N LEU A 187 -4.46 -3.45 -23.27
CA LEU A 187 -4.98 -3.74 -21.95
C LEU A 187 -5.95 -4.93 -21.97
N PRO A 188 -5.83 -5.88 -21.03
CA PRO A 188 -6.85 -6.89 -20.83
C PRO A 188 -8.17 -6.22 -20.42
N GLU A 189 -9.29 -6.90 -20.65
CA GLU A 189 -10.62 -6.34 -20.45
C GLU A 189 -10.84 -5.74 -19.06
N TRP A 190 -10.40 -6.42 -18.00
CA TRP A 190 -10.50 -5.93 -16.63
C TRP A 190 -9.77 -4.59 -16.42
N ALA A 191 -8.56 -4.46 -16.99
CA ALA A 191 -7.75 -3.25 -16.86
C ALA A 191 -8.29 -2.11 -17.75
N ALA A 192 -8.84 -2.44 -18.92
CA ALA A 192 -9.51 -1.46 -19.78
C ALA A 192 -10.78 -0.89 -19.12
N ASN A 193 -11.53 -1.72 -18.39
CA ASN A 193 -12.69 -1.29 -17.61
C ASN A 193 -12.23 -0.41 -16.43
N GLY A 194 -11.21 -0.83 -15.68
CA GLY A 194 -10.61 -0.03 -14.61
C GLY A 194 -10.09 1.32 -15.09
N LEU A 195 -9.49 1.39 -16.29
CA LEU A 195 -9.05 2.65 -16.89
C LEU A 195 -10.22 3.60 -17.16
N LYS A 196 -11.35 3.09 -17.69
CA LYS A 196 -12.56 3.92 -17.91
C LYS A 196 -13.07 4.51 -16.59
N GLU A 197 -13.13 3.70 -15.53
CA GLU A 197 -13.55 4.14 -14.20
C GLU A 197 -12.58 5.15 -13.59
N ALA A 198 -11.27 4.90 -13.70
CA ALA A 198 -10.22 5.81 -13.21
C ALA A 198 -10.30 7.19 -13.89
N LEU A 199 -10.49 7.22 -15.21
CA LEU A 199 -10.65 8.46 -15.98
C LEU A 199 -11.97 9.19 -15.64
N ALA A 200 -13.05 8.46 -15.41
CA ALA A 200 -14.33 9.05 -14.99
C ALA A 200 -14.21 9.68 -13.59
N LYS A 201 -13.50 9.03 -12.66
CA LYS A 201 -13.21 9.59 -11.32
C LYS A 201 -12.37 10.85 -11.43
N GLU A 202 -11.31 10.84 -12.26
CA GLU A 202 -10.45 12.01 -12.44
C GLU A 202 -11.21 13.24 -12.98
N LYS A 203 -12.15 13.01 -13.91
CA LYS A 203 -13.01 14.09 -14.43
C LYS A 203 -13.89 14.69 -13.35
N ARG A 204 -14.48 13.86 -12.48
CA ARG A 204 -15.29 14.32 -11.33
C ARG A 204 -14.45 15.14 -10.35
N ASP A 205 -13.29 14.60 -9.94
CA ASP A 205 -12.39 15.26 -9.00
C ASP A 205 -11.89 16.64 -9.51
N ARG A 206 -11.73 16.79 -10.83
CA ARG A 206 -11.39 18.08 -11.45
C ARG A 206 -12.58 19.06 -11.45
N GLY A 207 -13.79 18.56 -11.72
CA GLY A 207 -15.02 19.36 -11.69
C GLY A 207 -15.26 19.94 -10.30
N ASP A 208 -15.12 19.13 -9.26
CA ASP A 208 -15.30 19.54 -7.87
C ASP A 208 -14.24 20.57 -7.42
N ARG A 209 -12.99 20.43 -7.84
CA ARG A 209 -11.93 21.42 -7.55
C ARG A 209 -12.18 22.76 -8.22
N LEU A 210 -12.68 22.77 -9.45
CA LEU A 210 -13.03 24.02 -10.16
C LEU A 210 -14.21 24.72 -9.46
N TRP A 211 -15.19 23.95 -8.99
CA TRP A 211 -16.36 24.51 -8.30
C TRP A 211 -16.00 25.09 -6.92
N LEU A 212 -15.09 24.43 -6.16
CA LEU A 212 -14.61 24.94 -4.87
C LEU A 212 -13.78 26.24 -5.03
N ASN A 213 -12.94 26.31 -6.07
CA ASN A 213 -12.16 27.52 -6.34
C ASN A 213 -13.02 28.71 -6.76
N THR A 214 -14.14 28.48 -7.45
CA THR A 214 -15.06 29.58 -7.82
C THR A 214 -15.91 30.10 -6.65
N LYS A 215 -16.09 29.33 -5.58
CA LYS A 215 -16.77 29.77 -4.35
C LYS A 215 -15.90 30.58 -3.40
N ASN A 216 -14.56 30.41 -3.44
CA ASN A 216 -13.61 31.10 -2.57
C ASN A 216 -13.16 32.46 -3.14
N VAL A 217 -13.72 32.93 -4.25
CA VAL A 217 -13.41 34.22 -4.92
C VAL A 217 -14.58 35.22 -4.78
N ARG A 218 -15.40 35.08 -3.73
CA ARG A 218 -16.42 36.06 -3.38
C ARG A 218 -16.23 36.57 -1.97
#